data_636f021b7969232c39a387322dcf061d
#
_entry.id   636f021b7969232c39a387322dcf061d
#
_cell.length_a   1.000
_cell.length_b   1.000
_cell.length_c   1.000
_cell.angle_alpha   90.00
_cell.angle_beta   90.00
_cell.angle_gamma   90.00
#
_symmetry.space_group_name_H-M   'P 1'
#
loop_
_entity.id
_entity.type
_entity.pdbx_description
1 polymer ?
#
loop_
_entity_poly.entity_id
_entity_poly.type
_entity_poly.pdbx_seq_one_letter_code
_entity_poly.pdbx_strand_id
1 'polypeptide(L)'
;MIYKGSLMNSNKKITIIIFTMVTVLTIVIVALVALGSRQTGYDSAKKRAYLTADIVKKSLTSHMVNGNMHQRDVFLESMAQLKEVSDLWIVRSKTISAQFGKSGLGNEIPRDTIDEEVLRTGIERVITTESLKNASLRITIPYTASSLDKPNCLSCHNAKEGEVLGAISLKFDIQEDRISSIAILLNVIGIISLFLIFILIYISKKIKPYTTSFDAITEVLKQVHDGNYSVRAKEGVLKEDK
;
A
#
# COMPACT_ATOMS: atom_id res chain seq x y z
N MET A 1 -40.49 29.42 34.54
CA MET A 1 -39.93 29.01 33.20
C MET A 1 -39.24 27.68 33.43
N ILE A 2 -39.96 26.57 33.23
CA ILE A 2 -39.49 25.21 33.58
C ILE A 2 -38.69 24.69 32.39
N TYR A 3 -37.42 24.41 32.62
CA TYR A 3 -36.48 23.84 31.68
C TYR A 3 -36.91 22.41 31.36
N LYS A 4 -37.66 22.24 30.26
CA LYS A 4 -38.07 20.94 29.75
C LYS A 4 -36.87 20.34 29.00
N GLY A 5 -35.81 20.00 29.75
CA GLY A 5 -34.70 19.19 29.24
C GLY A 5 -35.22 17.81 28.95
N SER A 6 -35.41 17.46 27.69
CA SER A 6 -35.71 16.12 27.25
C SER A 6 -34.67 15.15 27.83
N LEU A 7 -35.04 14.44 28.91
CA LEU A 7 -34.27 13.33 29.48
C LEU A 7 -34.25 12.24 28.41
N MET A 8 -33.23 12.29 27.55
CA MET A 8 -32.96 11.23 26.59
C MET A 8 -32.72 9.95 27.41
N ASN A 9 -33.59 8.96 27.23
CA ASN A 9 -33.58 7.68 27.94
C ASN A 9 -32.13 7.16 28.03
N SER A 10 -31.68 6.78 29.23
CA SER A 10 -30.31 6.34 29.54
C SER A 10 -29.81 5.27 28.54
N ASN A 11 -30.70 4.38 28.12
CA ASN A 11 -30.44 3.37 27.10
C ASN A 11 -30.05 3.92 25.76
N LYS A 12 -30.68 5.00 25.30
CA LYS A 12 -30.32 5.66 24.03
C LYS A 12 -28.93 6.29 24.11
N LYS A 13 -28.58 6.88 25.28
CA LYS A 13 -27.24 7.47 25.48
C LYS A 13 -26.17 6.39 25.44
N ILE A 14 -26.32 5.29 26.15
CA ILE A 14 -25.38 4.18 26.18
C ILE A 14 -25.20 3.57 24.78
N THR A 15 -26.32 3.31 24.10
CA THR A 15 -26.27 2.77 22.71
C THR A 15 -25.55 3.71 21.75
N ILE A 16 -25.79 5.02 21.84
CA ILE A 16 -25.12 6.02 21.01
C ILE A 16 -23.63 6.05 21.32
N ILE A 17 -23.23 6.02 22.59
CA ILE A 17 -21.81 6.02 23.00
C ILE A 17 -21.09 4.77 22.45
N ILE A 18 -21.67 3.59 22.63
CA ILE A 18 -21.09 2.34 22.12
C ILE A 18 -20.98 2.40 20.59
N PHE A 19 -22.05 2.83 19.92
CA PHE A 19 -22.06 2.94 18.45
C PHE A 19 -21.00 3.91 17.94
N THR A 20 -20.88 5.10 18.54
CA THR A 20 -19.85 6.08 18.14
C THR A 20 -18.44 5.57 18.41
N MET A 21 -18.19 4.94 19.56
CA MET A 21 -16.90 4.37 19.90
C MET A 21 -16.47 3.28 18.89
N VAL A 22 -17.39 2.36 18.55
CA VAL A 22 -17.13 1.29 17.59
C VAL A 22 -16.93 1.86 16.18
N THR A 23 -17.72 2.86 15.78
CA THR A 23 -17.55 3.53 14.47
C THR A 23 -16.19 4.20 14.36
N VAL A 24 -15.75 4.93 15.39
CA VAL A 24 -14.42 5.57 15.41
C VAL A 24 -13.32 4.53 15.32
N LEU A 25 -13.42 3.44 16.11
CA LEU A 25 -12.45 2.34 16.06
C LEU A 25 -12.37 1.72 14.66
N THR A 26 -13.54 1.50 14.03
CA THR A 26 -13.61 0.98 12.66
C THR A 26 -12.90 1.88 11.67
N ILE A 27 -13.15 3.19 11.72
CA ILE A 27 -12.49 4.16 10.83
C ILE A 27 -10.97 4.11 11.00
N VAL A 28 -10.48 4.03 12.25
CA VAL A 28 -9.05 3.93 12.53
C VAL A 28 -8.45 2.64 11.95
N ILE A 29 -9.10 1.49 12.15
CA ILE A 29 -8.62 0.21 11.62
C ILE A 29 -8.59 0.23 10.10
N VAL A 30 -9.65 0.71 9.44
CA VAL A 30 -9.70 0.84 7.97
C VAL A 30 -8.60 1.74 7.44
N ALA A 31 -8.35 2.87 8.09
CA ALA A 31 -7.27 3.78 7.71
C ALA A 31 -5.89 3.13 7.84
N LEU A 32 -5.61 2.43 8.94
CA LEU A 32 -4.35 1.71 9.16
C LEU A 32 -4.13 0.61 8.12
N VAL A 33 -5.17 -0.18 7.81
CA VAL A 33 -5.09 -1.24 6.79
C VAL A 33 -4.87 -0.63 5.40
N ALA A 34 -5.55 0.47 5.07
CA ALA A 34 -5.40 1.14 3.77
C ALA A 34 -3.96 1.68 3.57
N LEU A 35 -3.41 2.33 4.59
CA LEU A 35 -2.03 2.83 4.54
C LEU A 35 -1.01 1.68 4.47
N GLY A 36 -1.18 0.65 5.30
CA GLY A 36 -0.27 -0.49 5.35
C GLY A 36 -0.27 -1.31 4.05
N SER A 37 -1.43 -1.60 3.47
CA SER A 37 -1.52 -2.37 2.23
C SER A 37 -0.93 -1.62 1.03
N ARG A 38 -1.13 -0.30 0.95
CA ARG A 38 -0.52 0.53 -0.09
C ARG A 38 1.00 0.52 0.00
N GLN A 39 1.55 0.72 1.21
CA GLN A 39 2.99 0.71 1.44
C GLN A 39 3.61 -0.65 1.09
N THR A 40 3.00 -1.75 1.55
CA THR A 40 3.48 -3.11 1.28
C THR A 40 3.49 -3.43 -0.22
N GLY A 41 2.44 -3.03 -0.96
CA GLY A 41 2.36 -3.20 -2.41
C GLY A 41 3.48 -2.46 -3.13
N TYR A 42 3.70 -1.19 -2.78
CA TYR A 42 4.78 -0.38 -3.33
C TYR A 42 6.16 -0.96 -3.05
N ASP A 43 6.45 -1.34 -1.80
CA ASP A 43 7.75 -1.89 -1.40
C ASP A 43 8.02 -3.23 -2.09
N SER A 44 6.99 -4.06 -2.27
CA SER A 44 7.09 -5.32 -3.01
C SER A 44 7.41 -5.08 -4.48
N ALA A 45 6.72 -4.15 -5.14
CA ALA A 45 6.98 -3.78 -6.54
C ALA A 45 8.40 -3.20 -6.70
N LYS A 46 8.80 -2.33 -5.79
CA LYS A 46 10.15 -1.76 -5.76
C LYS A 46 11.22 -2.84 -5.62
N LYS A 47 11.03 -3.80 -4.70
CA LYS A 47 11.96 -4.93 -4.51
C LYS A 47 12.06 -5.80 -5.77
N ARG A 48 10.95 -6.12 -6.43
CA ARG A 48 10.96 -6.87 -7.70
C ARG A 48 11.71 -6.09 -8.79
N ALA A 49 11.49 -4.77 -8.89
CA ALA A 49 12.18 -3.92 -9.84
C ALA A 49 13.71 -3.93 -9.66
N TYR A 50 14.19 -3.82 -8.42
CA TYR A 50 15.62 -3.93 -8.13
C TYR A 50 16.20 -5.30 -8.46
N LEU A 51 15.49 -6.39 -8.12
CA LEU A 51 15.94 -7.74 -8.45
C LEU A 51 16.02 -7.94 -9.97
N THR A 52 15.05 -7.47 -10.72
CA THR A 52 15.05 -7.55 -12.19
C THR A 52 16.20 -6.73 -12.77
N ALA A 53 16.42 -5.52 -12.28
CA ALA A 53 17.55 -4.68 -12.72
C ALA A 53 18.91 -5.33 -12.43
N ASP A 54 19.07 -5.98 -11.27
CA ASP A 54 20.30 -6.70 -10.92
C ASP A 54 20.54 -7.91 -11.84
N ILE A 55 19.47 -8.65 -12.19
CA ILE A 55 19.53 -9.75 -13.17
C ILE A 55 19.97 -9.20 -14.54
N VAL A 56 19.36 -8.11 -15.00
CA VAL A 56 19.73 -7.47 -16.27
C VAL A 56 21.19 -7.03 -16.24
N LYS A 57 21.62 -6.35 -15.17
CA LYS A 57 23.00 -5.91 -14.98
C LYS A 57 23.98 -7.09 -15.08
N LYS A 58 23.74 -8.17 -14.32
CA LYS A 58 24.61 -9.35 -14.29
C LYS A 58 24.66 -10.08 -15.63
N SER A 59 23.53 -10.21 -16.30
CA SER A 59 23.46 -10.84 -17.62
C SER A 59 24.19 -10.02 -18.67
N LEU A 60 24.03 -8.70 -18.70
CA LEU A 60 24.78 -7.82 -19.59
C LEU A 60 26.29 -7.93 -19.34
N THR A 61 26.70 -7.95 -18.06
CA THR A 61 28.11 -8.15 -17.69
C THR A 61 28.61 -9.49 -18.22
N SER A 62 27.84 -10.57 -18.10
CA SER A 62 28.20 -11.87 -18.67
C SER A 62 28.34 -11.83 -20.19
N HIS A 63 27.45 -11.15 -20.91
CA HIS A 63 27.55 -10.99 -22.35
C HIS A 63 28.81 -10.19 -22.77
N MET A 64 29.18 -9.16 -21.99
CA MET A 64 30.42 -8.38 -22.20
C MET A 64 31.64 -9.26 -22.06
N VAL A 65 31.75 -10.02 -20.97
CA VAL A 65 32.90 -10.89 -20.67
C VAL A 65 33.09 -12.01 -21.72
N ASN A 66 31.96 -12.60 -22.14
CA ASN A 66 31.98 -13.69 -23.12
C ASN A 66 32.07 -13.21 -24.60
N GLY A 67 32.16 -11.92 -24.85
CA GLY A 67 32.17 -11.36 -26.20
C GLY A 67 30.86 -11.51 -26.97
N ASN A 68 29.75 -11.86 -26.31
CA ASN A 68 28.49 -12.17 -26.93
C ASN A 68 27.47 -11.00 -26.88
N MET A 69 27.98 -9.77 -26.92
CA MET A 69 27.12 -8.57 -26.84
C MET A 69 26.08 -8.46 -27.95
N HIS A 70 26.30 -9.14 -29.09
CA HIS A 70 25.35 -9.21 -30.21
C HIS A 70 24.07 -10.02 -29.84
N GLN A 71 24.11 -10.87 -28.80
CA GLN A 71 22.97 -11.65 -28.34
C GLN A 71 22.18 -10.98 -27.19
N ARG A 72 22.64 -9.83 -26.71
CA ARG A 72 21.98 -9.13 -25.60
C ARG A 72 20.53 -8.74 -25.90
N ASP A 73 20.21 -8.51 -27.17
CA ASP A 73 18.89 -8.08 -27.63
C ASP A 73 17.84 -9.15 -27.35
N VAL A 74 18.16 -10.41 -27.66
CA VAL A 74 17.28 -11.56 -27.37
C VAL A 74 17.00 -11.67 -25.87
N PHE A 75 18.05 -11.45 -25.05
CA PHE A 75 17.88 -11.45 -23.59
C PHE A 75 17.00 -10.29 -23.11
N LEU A 76 17.24 -9.07 -23.61
CA LEU A 76 16.47 -7.88 -23.21
C LEU A 76 15.01 -7.99 -23.65
N GLU A 77 14.74 -8.51 -24.84
CA GLU A 77 13.38 -8.78 -25.31
C GLU A 77 12.68 -9.82 -24.41
N SER A 78 13.40 -10.89 -24.03
CA SER A 78 12.86 -11.89 -23.09
C SER A 78 12.51 -11.27 -21.73
N MET A 79 13.35 -10.36 -21.22
CA MET A 79 13.10 -9.67 -19.97
C MET A 79 11.94 -8.66 -20.08
N ALA A 80 11.81 -8.00 -21.22
CA ALA A 80 10.69 -7.09 -21.51
C ALA A 80 9.34 -7.81 -21.66
N GLN A 81 9.34 -9.13 -21.95
CA GLN A 81 8.14 -9.95 -22.02
C GLN A 81 7.64 -10.45 -20.66
N LEU A 82 8.36 -10.20 -19.56
CA LEU A 82 7.88 -10.52 -18.22
C LEU A 82 6.57 -9.76 -17.96
N LYS A 83 5.55 -10.46 -17.47
CA LYS A 83 4.19 -9.94 -17.28
C LYS A 83 4.12 -8.59 -16.57
N GLU A 84 4.99 -8.40 -15.59
CA GLU A 84 5.01 -7.18 -14.77
C GLU A 84 5.85 -6.05 -15.37
N VAL A 85 6.70 -6.35 -16.36
CA VAL A 85 7.57 -5.37 -17.02
C VAL A 85 6.80 -4.75 -18.19
N SER A 86 6.49 -3.46 -18.09
CA SER A 86 5.80 -2.74 -19.16
C SER A 86 6.77 -2.10 -20.15
N ASP A 87 8.01 -1.81 -19.75
CA ASP A 87 9.08 -1.33 -20.63
C ASP A 87 10.45 -1.56 -19.97
N LEU A 88 11.46 -1.85 -20.80
CA LEU A 88 12.85 -2.03 -20.39
C LEU A 88 13.77 -1.45 -21.47
N TRP A 89 14.68 -0.58 -21.06
CA TRP A 89 15.69 -0.03 -21.99
C TRP A 89 17.00 0.26 -21.27
N ILE A 90 18.04 0.27 -22.04
CA ILE A 90 19.39 0.60 -21.61
C ILE A 90 19.78 1.94 -22.21
N VAL A 91 20.53 2.70 -21.44
CA VAL A 91 21.07 3.99 -21.87
C VAL A 91 22.58 3.95 -21.70
N ARG A 92 23.33 4.34 -22.70
CA ARG A 92 24.78 4.45 -22.64
C ARG A 92 25.23 5.86 -22.31
N SER A 93 26.34 5.95 -21.57
CA SER A 93 27.03 7.22 -21.38
C SER A 93 27.76 7.65 -22.66
N LYS A 94 28.11 8.92 -22.70
CA LYS A 94 28.92 9.47 -23.81
C LYS A 94 30.29 8.78 -23.91
N THR A 95 30.92 8.46 -22.77
CA THR A 95 32.20 7.74 -22.69
C THR A 95 32.11 6.37 -23.36
N ILE A 96 31.08 5.60 -23.06
CA ILE A 96 30.89 4.27 -23.66
C ILE A 96 30.56 4.36 -25.14
N SER A 97 29.73 5.32 -25.52
CA SER A 97 29.38 5.54 -26.93
C SER A 97 30.61 5.99 -27.77
N ALA A 98 31.51 6.74 -27.16
CA ALA A 98 32.78 7.14 -27.82
C ALA A 98 33.75 5.96 -27.97
N GLN A 99 33.81 5.04 -26.97
CA GLN A 99 34.72 3.90 -26.98
C GLN A 99 34.27 2.77 -27.92
N PHE A 100 32.98 2.45 -27.94
CA PHE A 100 32.45 1.29 -28.66
C PHE A 100 31.55 1.64 -29.85
N GLY A 101 31.47 2.91 -30.21
CA GLY A 101 30.61 3.40 -31.27
C GLY A 101 29.13 3.52 -30.87
N LYS A 102 28.32 4.00 -31.78
CA LYS A 102 26.88 4.04 -31.59
C LYS A 102 26.35 2.60 -31.60
N SER A 103 25.55 2.28 -30.63
CA SER A 103 25.00 0.94 -30.49
C SER A 103 24.17 0.51 -31.69
N GLY A 104 24.24 -0.79 -32.03
CA GLY A 104 23.37 -1.40 -33.05
C GLY A 104 21.90 -1.43 -32.68
N LEU A 105 21.55 -1.38 -31.37
CA LEU A 105 20.21 -1.15 -30.88
C LEU A 105 19.93 0.35 -30.93
N GLY A 106 19.18 0.82 -31.87
CA GLY A 106 18.90 2.22 -32.14
C GLY A 106 18.33 3.07 -30.99
N ASN A 107 18.27 2.53 -29.78
CA ASN A 107 17.58 3.12 -28.63
C ASN A 107 18.41 3.14 -27.34
N GLU A 108 19.72 2.94 -27.36
CA GLU A 108 20.58 3.07 -26.15
C GLU A 108 20.97 4.54 -25.86
N ILE A 109 20.09 5.47 -26.22
CA ILE A 109 20.19 6.90 -25.93
C ILE A 109 19.21 7.29 -24.84
N PRO A 110 19.48 8.36 -24.07
CA PRO A 110 18.50 8.88 -23.10
C PRO A 110 17.16 9.17 -23.76
N ARG A 111 16.07 8.67 -23.18
CA ARG A 111 14.71 8.90 -23.68
C ARG A 111 14.09 10.17 -23.10
N ASP A 112 14.55 10.58 -21.91
CA ASP A 112 14.04 11.74 -21.21
C ASP A 112 15.05 12.33 -20.20
N THR A 113 14.63 13.38 -19.51
CA THR A 113 15.43 14.09 -18.51
C THR A 113 15.83 13.24 -17.32
N ILE A 114 15.09 12.17 -17.02
CA ILE A 114 15.40 11.24 -15.91
C ILE A 114 16.63 10.40 -16.27
N ASP A 115 16.65 9.85 -17.48
CA ASP A 115 17.82 9.11 -17.98
C ASP A 115 19.05 10.01 -18.00
N GLU A 116 18.92 11.25 -18.49
CA GLU A 116 20.02 12.23 -18.53
C GLU A 116 20.52 12.57 -17.12
N GLU A 117 19.60 12.76 -16.17
CA GLU A 117 19.95 13.04 -14.78
C GLU A 117 20.72 11.88 -14.15
N VAL A 118 20.23 10.64 -14.30
CA VAL A 118 20.89 9.44 -13.76
C VAL A 118 22.29 9.26 -14.37
N LEU A 119 22.44 9.45 -15.68
CA LEU A 119 23.73 9.39 -16.33
C LEU A 119 24.70 10.47 -15.83
N ARG A 120 24.20 11.66 -15.53
CA ARG A 120 25.01 12.79 -15.06
C ARG A 120 25.40 12.67 -13.60
N THR A 121 24.47 12.23 -12.74
CA THR A 121 24.63 12.24 -11.27
C THR A 121 25.13 10.92 -10.71
N GLY A 122 24.90 9.80 -11.39
CA GLY A 122 25.12 8.46 -10.86
C GLY A 122 24.18 8.09 -9.72
N ILE A 123 23.09 8.85 -9.54
CA ILE A 123 22.09 8.61 -8.49
C ILE A 123 20.87 7.96 -9.12
N GLU A 124 20.42 6.84 -8.57
CA GLU A 124 19.21 6.16 -9.02
C GLU A 124 17.97 7.05 -8.88
N ARG A 125 16.98 6.83 -9.76
CA ARG A 125 15.67 7.47 -9.69
C ARG A 125 14.57 6.44 -9.67
N VAL A 126 13.63 6.63 -8.73
CA VAL A 126 12.42 5.82 -8.62
C VAL A 126 11.22 6.76 -8.72
N ILE A 127 10.36 6.51 -9.70
CA ILE A 127 9.20 7.36 -9.99
C ILE A 127 7.97 6.48 -10.06
N THR A 128 6.95 6.87 -9.29
CA THR A 128 5.64 6.24 -9.34
C THR A 128 4.68 7.17 -10.07
N THR A 129 4.00 6.64 -11.07
CA THR A 129 2.93 7.34 -11.76
C THR A 129 1.62 6.63 -11.46
N GLU A 130 0.70 7.35 -10.83
CA GLU A 130 -0.62 6.82 -10.49
C GLU A 130 -1.70 7.65 -11.20
N SER A 131 -2.55 6.98 -11.97
CA SER A 131 -3.80 7.52 -12.50
C SER A 131 -4.96 6.60 -12.15
N LEU A 132 -6.20 7.01 -12.43
CA LEU A 132 -7.38 6.17 -12.14
C LEU A 132 -7.34 4.82 -12.85
N LYS A 133 -6.75 4.77 -14.05
CA LYS A 133 -6.73 3.56 -14.90
C LYS A 133 -5.40 2.81 -14.89
N ASN A 134 -4.28 3.50 -14.62
CA ASN A 134 -2.94 2.94 -14.73
C ASN A 134 -2.10 3.33 -13.52
N ALA A 135 -1.40 2.38 -12.96
CA ALA A 135 -0.39 2.61 -11.95
C ALA A 135 0.92 1.96 -12.41
N SER A 136 2.01 2.72 -12.46
CA SER A 136 3.31 2.22 -12.87
C SER A 136 4.42 2.74 -11.98
N LEU A 137 5.43 1.89 -11.78
CA LEU A 137 6.67 2.19 -11.09
C LEU A 137 7.80 2.16 -12.11
N ARG A 138 8.52 3.27 -12.25
CA ARG A 138 9.77 3.33 -13.03
C ARG A 138 10.96 3.40 -12.10
N ILE A 139 11.96 2.59 -12.37
CA ILE A 139 13.25 2.64 -11.72
C ILE A 139 14.33 2.82 -12.79
N THR A 140 15.22 3.80 -12.59
CA THR A 140 16.39 4.02 -13.46
C THR A 140 17.63 3.93 -12.57
N ILE A 141 18.45 2.91 -12.82
CA ILE A 141 19.63 2.57 -12.01
C ILE A 141 20.89 2.82 -12.83
N PRO A 142 21.87 3.60 -12.33
CA PRO A 142 23.13 3.81 -12.99
C PRO A 142 23.98 2.54 -12.98
N TYR A 143 24.75 2.35 -14.03
CA TYR A 143 25.80 1.36 -14.16
C TYR A 143 27.13 2.07 -14.03
N THR A 144 27.75 2.00 -12.84
CA THR A 144 29.01 2.70 -12.54
C THR A 144 30.21 1.77 -12.71
N ALA A 145 31.31 2.30 -13.17
CA ALA A 145 32.58 1.59 -13.27
C ALA A 145 33.14 1.30 -11.88
N SER A 146 33.55 0.06 -11.62
CA SER A 146 34.23 -0.32 -10.40
C SER A 146 35.37 -1.29 -10.68
N SER A 147 36.52 -1.03 -10.06
CA SER A 147 37.65 -1.94 -10.05
C SER A 147 37.45 -3.11 -9.07
N LEU A 148 36.52 -2.98 -8.13
CA LEU A 148 36.22 -3.99 -7.11
C LEU A 148 35.21 -5.02 -7.62
N ASP A 149 34.46 -4.70 -8.65
CA ASP A 149 33.50 -5.64 -9.26
C ASP A 149 34.24 -6.82 -9.93
N LYS A 150 33.59 -7.94 -10.02
CA LYS A 150 34.09 -9.12 -10.75
C LYS A 150 33.16 -9.42 -11.91
N PRO A 151 33.60 -9.18 -13.15
CA PRO A 151 34.92 -8.67 -13.59
C PRO A 151 35.12 -7.19 -13.26
N ASN A 152 36.44 -6.79 -13.19
CA ASN A 152 36.83 -5.40 -13.07
C ASN A 152 36.38 -4.60 -14.30
N CYS A 153 35.53 -3.59 -14.12
CA CYS A 153 35.02 -2.79 -15.23
C CYS A 153 36.11 -2.01 -15.97
N LEU A 154 37.13 -1.56 -15.25
CA LEU A 154 38.23 -0.75 -15.80
C LEU A 154 39.22 -1.56 -16.66
N SER A 155 39.14 -2.90 -16.65
CA SER A 155 39.97 -3.73 -17.55
C SER A 155 39.52 -3.67 -19.02
N CYS A 156 38.24 -3.32 -19.26
CA CYS A 156 37.64 -3.28 -20.60
C CYS A 156 37.17 -1.86 -20.99
N HIS A 157 36.84 -1.03 -20.00
CA HIS A 157 36.32 0.32 -20.22
C HIS A 157 37.35 1.37 -19.87
N ASN A 158 37.57 2.31 -20.79
CA ASN A 158 38.41 3.48 -20.54
C ASN A 158 37.62 4.54 -19.78
N ALA A 159 37.42 4.28 -18.48
CA ALA A 159 36.64 5.09 -17.58
C ALA A 159 37.36 5.23 -16.23
N LYS A 160 36.93 6.18 -15.42
CA LYS A 160 37.42 6.36 -14.04
C LYS A 160 36.59 5.55 -13.06
N GLU A 161 37.18 5.23 -11.90
CA GLU A 161 36.43 4.62 -10.79
C GLU A 161 35.20 5.47 -10.44
N GLY A 162 34.03 4.84 -10.35
CA GLY A 162 32.78 5.52 -10.07
C GLY A 162 32.14 6.25 -11.27
N GLU A 163 32.78 6.29 -12.45
CA GLU A 163 32.18 6.91 -13.62
C GLU A 163 30.96 6.13 -14.11
N VAL A 164 29.90 6.86 -14.52
CA VAL A 164 28.68 6.24 -15.02
C VAL A 164 28.89 5.75 -16.45
N LEU A 165 28.83 4.44 -16.65
CA LEU A 165 28.97 3.79 -17.96
C LEU A 165 27.66 3.78 -18.75
N GLY A 166 26.54 3.76 -18.02
CA GLY A 166 25.21 3.71 -18.58
C GLY A 166 24.16 3.66 -17.49
N ALA A 167 22.91 3.43 -17.87
CA ALA A 167 21.81 3.21 -16.95
C ALA A 167 20.84 2.15 -17.51
N ILE A 168 20.16 1.45 -16.60
CA ILE A 168 19.09 0.52 -16.90
C ILE A 168 17.80 1.15 -16.39
N SER A 169 16.84 1.36 -17.28
CA SER A 169 15.51 1.84 -16.95
C SER A 169 14.50 0.72 -17.12
N LEU A 170 13.72 0.50 -16.07
CA LEU A 170 12.66 -0.50 -15.99
C LEU A 170 11.36 0.19 -15.60
N LYS A 171 10.30 -0.13 -16.30
CA LYS A 171 8.95 0.32 -15.97
C LYS A 171 8.08 -0.90 -15.67
N PHE A 172 7.51 -0.92 -14.46
CA PHE A 172 6.63 -1.99 -13.99
C PHE A 172 5.18 -1.53 -13.97
N ASP A 173 4.29 -2.42 -14.38
CA ASP A 173 2.87 -2.26 -14.13
C ASP A 173 2.56 -2.73 -12.71
N ILE A 174 2.06 -1.81 -11.86
CA ILE A 174 1.67 -2.08 -10.48
C ILE A 174 0.16 -2.03 -10.27
N GLN A 175 -0.60 -2.10 -11.37
CA GLN A 175 -2.07 -2.04 -11.31
C GLN A 175 -2.66 -3.26 -10.60
N GLU A 176 -2.11 -4.46 -10.80
CA GLU A 176 -2.56 -5.66 -10.09
C GLU A 176 -2.32 -5.56 -8.58
N ASP A 177 -1.17 -5.02 -8.15
CA ASP A 177 -0.87 -4.77 -6.72
C ASP A 177 -1.87 -3.81 -6.10
N ARG A 178 -2.25 -2.76 -6.85
CA ARG A 178 -3.26 -1.78 -6.43
C ARG A 178 -4.65 -2.39 -6.29
N ILE A 179 -5.07 -3.19 -7.27
CA ILE A 179 -6.38 -3.86 -7.24
C ILE A 179 -6.44 -4.84 -6.08
N SER A 180 -5.38 -5.61 -5.83
CA SER A 180 -5.28 -6.53 -4.70
C SER A 180 -5.37 -5.80 -3.36
N SER A 181 -4.71 -4.66 -3.23
CA SER A 181 -4.80 -3.81 -2.03
C SER A 181 -6.22 -3.29 -1.77
N ILE A 182 -6.94 -2.87 -2.82
CA ILE A 182 -8.34 -2.44 -2.72
C ILE A 182 -9.24 -3.61 -2.32
N ALA A 183 -9.02 -4.80 -2.90
CA ALA A 183 -9.81 -5.99 -2.57
C ALA A 183 -9.65 -6.39 -1.09
N ILE A 184 -8.42 -6.33 -0.54
CA ILE A 184 -8.15 -6.56 0.87
C ILE A 184 -8.93 -5.55 1.73
N LEU A 185 -8.89 -4.27 1.37
CA LEU A 185 -9.59 -3.21 2.09
C LEU A 185 -11.11 -3.45 2.10
N LEU A 186 -11.70 -3.79 0.96
CA LEU A 186 -13.13 -4.09 0.85
C LEU A 186 -13.53 -5.31 1.69
N ASN A 187 -12.70 -6.37 1.72
CA ASN A 187 -12.94 -7.53 2.56
C ASN A 187 -12.91 -7.17 4.06
N VAL A 188 -11.96 -6.36 4.50
CA VAL A 188 -11.87 -5.89 5.88
C VAL A 188 -13.11 -5.08 6.26
N ILE A 189 -13.54 -4.15 5.41
CA ILE A 189 -14.77 -3.36 5.61
C ILE A 189 -15.99 -4.29 5.72
N GLY A 190 -16.09 -5.29 4.85
CA GLY A 190 -17.18 -6.28 4.87
C GLY A 190 -17.25 -7.06 6.19
N ILE A 191 -16.12 -7.59 6.66
CA ILE A 191 -16.03 -8.33 7.92
C ILE A 191 -16.42 -7.44 9.10
N ILE A 192 -15.90 -6.22 9.17
CA ILE A 192 -16.23 -5.27 10.23
C ILE A 192 -17.73 -4.92 10.21
N SER A 193 -18.30 -4.69 9.04
CA SER A 193 -19.73 -4.38 8.88
C SER A 193 -20.62 -5.53 9.38
N LEU A 194 -20.28 -6.76 9.04
CA LEU A 194 -20.99 -7.95 9.55
C LEU A 194 -20.90 -8.07 11.09
N PHE A 195 -19.72 -7.81 11.64
CA PHE A 195 -19.51 -7.83 13.09
C PHE A 195 -20.32 -6.73 13.81
N LEU A 196 -20.41 -5.54 13.23
CA LEU A 196 -21.24 -4.45 13.75
C LEU A 196 -22.73 -4.81 13.75
N ILE A 197 -23.23 -5.39 12.67
CA ILE A 197 -24.62 -5.85 12.56
C ILE A 197 -24.89 -6.90 13.65
N PHE A 198 -23.99 -7.86 13.85
CA PHE A 198 -24.10 -8.87 14.89
C PHE A 198 -24.17 -8.25 16.29
N ILE A 199 -23.29 -7.30 16.60
CA ILE A 199 -23.28 -6.57 17.87
C ILE A 199 -24.62 -5.84 18.09
N LEU A 200 -25.12 -5.13 17.06
CA LEU A 200 -26.40 -4.41 17.16
C LEU A 200 -27.58 -5.37 17.46
N ILE A 201 -27.62 -6.52 16.79
CA ILE A 201 -28.64 -7.55 17.04
C ILE A 201 -28.50 -8.10 18.48
N TYR A 202 -27.27 -8.38 18.92
CA TYR A 202 -27.00 -8.87 20.26
C TYR A 202 -27.42 -7.87 21.33
N ILE A 203 -27.06 -6.60 21.20
CA ILE A 203 -27.47 -5.53 22.11
C ILE A 203 -28.98 -5.39 22.13
N SER A 204 -29.64 -5.41 20.97
CA SER A 204 -31.09 -5.28 20.88
C SER A 204 -31.84 -6.42 21.57
N LYS A 205 -31.31 -7.65 21.44
CA LYS A 205 -31.98 -8.83 22.01
C LYS A 205 -31.66 -9.08 23.48
N LYS A 206 -30.42 -8.88 23.90
CA LYS A 206 -29.97 -9.27 25.25
C LYS A 206 -29.86 -8.11 26.24
N ILE A 207 -29.43 -6.93 25.82
CA ILE A 207 -29.17 -5.81 26.75
C ILE A 207 -30.43 -4.96 26.96
N LYS A 208 -31.26 -4.78 25.95
CA LYS A 208 -32.48 -3.95 26.05
C LYS A 208 -33.42 -4.34 27.19
N PRO A 209 -33.72 -5.63 27.48
CA PRO A 209 -34.59 -5.98 28.62
C PRO A 209 -34.01 -5.58 29.98
N TYR A 210 -32.68 -5.68 30.18
CA TYR A 210 -32.07 -5.28 31.46
C TYR A 210 -32.12 -3.77 31.69
N THR A 211 -31.94 -2.98 30.64
CA THR A 211 -31.95 -1.51 30.75
C THR A 211 -33.36 -0.96 30.96
N THR A 212 -34.41 -1.60 30.45
CA THR A 212 -35.79 -1.22 30.75
C THR A 212 -36.17 -1.46 32.23
N SER A 213 -35.58 -2.49 32.85
CA SER A 213 -35.76 -2.76 34.27
C SER A 213 -35.10 -1.69 35.15
N PHE A 214 -33.90 -1.23 34.78
CA PHE A 214 -33.20 -0.14 35.47
C PHE A 214 -33.96 1.19 35.36
N ASP A 215 -34.52 1.51 34.20
CA ASP A 215 -35.31 2.74 34.00
C ASP A 215 -36.60 2.70 34.87
N ALA A 216 -37.25 1.54 34.99
CA ALA A 216 -38.41 1.38 35.82
C ALA A 216 -38.08 1.56 37.32
N ILE A 217 -36.95 1.01 37.80
CA ILE A 217 -36.48 1.21 39.17
C ILE A 217 -36.14 2.67 39.45
N THR A 218 -35.46 3.33 38.51
CA THR A 218 -35.08 4.75 38.63
C THR A 218 -36.33 5.64 38.72
N GLU A 219 -37.36 5.34 37.94
CA GLU A 219 -38.64 6.08 37.96
C GLU A 219 -39.36 5.91 39.30
N VAL A 220 -39.39 4.70 39.84
CA VAL A 220 -39.97 4.45 41.18
C VAL A 220 -39.20 5.21 42.26
N LEU A 221 -37.87 5.17 42.25
CA LEU A 221 -37.03 5.91 43.19
C LEU A 221 -37.29 7.43 43.14
N LYS A 222 -37.47 7.96 41.95
CA LYS A 222 -37.78 9.38 41.76
C LYS A 222 -39.15 9.74 42.34
N GLN A 223 -40.17 8.92 42.12
CA GLN A 223 -41.50 9.15 42.67
C GLN A 223 -41.53 9.03 44.20
N VAL A 224 -40.75 8.11 44.78
CA VAL A 224 -40.56 8.03 46.24
C VAL A 224 -39.84 9.29 46.76
N HIS A 225 -38.84 9.80 46.06
CA HIS A 225 -38.13 11.04 46.42
C HIS A 225 -39.09 12.25 46.39
N ASP A 226 -40.03 12.27 45.45
CA ASP A 226 -41.02 13.34 45.30
C ASP A 226 -42.20 13.17 46.30
N GLY A 227 -42.11 12.22 47.28
CA GLY A 227 -43.06 12.02 48.37
C GLY A 227 -44.20 11.06 48.06
N ASN A 228 -44.19 10.38 46.93
CA ASN A 228 -45.20 9.39 46.58
C ASN A 228 -44.78 7.98 47.00
N TYR A 229 -45.11 7.56 48.21
CA TYR A 229 -44.75 6.25 48.80
C TYR A 229 -45.70 5.09 48.41
N SER A 230 -46.71 5.36 47.60
CA SER A 230 -47.69 4.34 47.19
C SER A 230 -47.26 3.59 45.90
N VAL A 231 -46.17 4.02 45.28
CA VAL A 231 -45.66 3.44 44.03
C VAL A 231 -44.88 2.16 44.32
N ARG A 232 -45.18 1.09 43.57
CA ARG A 232 -44.45 -0.16 43.62
C ARG A 232 -43.87 -0.45 42.22
N ALA A 233 -42.65 -1.03 42.18
CA ALA A 233 -42.09 -1.58 40.94
C ALA A 233 -43.02 -2.71 40.46
N LYS A 234 -43.37 -2.72 39.17
CA LYS A 234 -44.12 -3.82 38.58
C LYS A 234 -43.31 -5.11 38.71
N GLU A 235 -43.81 -6.07 39.48
CA GLU A 235 -43.30 -7.45 39.48
C GLU A 235 -43.44 -8.02 38.06
N GLY A 236 -42.32 -8.47 37.46
CA GLY A 236 -42.41 -9.23 36.23
C GLY A 236 -41.43 -8.86 35.09
N VAL A 237 -40.29 -8.23 35.36
CA VAL A 237 -39.33 -7.89 34.28
C VAL A 237 -38.17 -8.90 34.16
N LEU A 238 -38.03 -9.83 35.10
CA LEU A 238 -37.10 -10.94 34.98
C LEU A 238 -37.90 -12.23 34.71
N LYS A 239 -38.29 -12.47 33.46
CA LYS A 239 -38.54 -13.85 33.02
C LYS A 239 -37.17 -14.49 32.89
N GLU A 240 -36.80 -15.35 33.83
CA GLU A 240 -35.77 -16.34 33.65
C GLU A 240 -36.18 -17.23 32.48
N ASP A 241 -35.47 -17.09 31.35
CA ASP A 241 -35.52 -18.09 30.31
C ASP A 241 -34.82 -19.35 30.85
N LYS A 242 -35.66 -20.36 31.18
CA LYS A 242 -35.22 -21.74 31.39
C LYS A 242 -34.73 -22.33 30.08
#